data_a5074fa44bad2b753e973cf2e50b7e07
#
_entry.id   a5074fa44bad2b753e973cf2e50b7e07
#
_cell.length_a   1.000
_cell.length_b   1.000
_cell.length_c   1.000
_cell.angle_alpha   90.00
_cell.angle_beta   90.00
_cell.angle_gamma   90.00
#
_symmetry.space_group_name_H-M   'P 1'
#
loop_
_entity.id
_entity.type
_entity.pdbx_description
1 polymer ?
#
loop_
_entity_poly.entity_id
_entity_poly.type
_entity_poly.pdbx_seq_one_letter_code
_entity_poly.pdbx_strand_id
1 'polypeptide(L)'
;VGFITEVPGLYATSAKRTINKQVYKILIDNPAIFDGVSLFDNAHNNLIASGAAPSIDTLQAAMLKLLHQTDPFGDSIMVEPKYVIVPVGYGFKMSQILETAMIDVTGIGSHTANALYQYRNKLQVIEEGALNVLAGSGNAIPWFVAGDQRYAKSLQVDYLNGQETPTIRRSEVPGRLGFVWDIWLDWGITAVDFRGIAKNPGTTI
;
A
#
# COMPACT_ATOMS: atom_id res chain seq x y z
N VAL A 1 0.73 35.96 16.20
CA VAL A 1 0.18 35.11 17.31
C VAL A 1 -0.36 33.80 16.73
N GLY A 2 -0.95 33.80 15.51
CA GLY A 2 -1.54 32.61 14.89
C GLY A 2 -0.57 31.45 14.63
N PHE A 3 0.65 31.71 14.17
CA PHE A 3 1.63 30.68 13.86
C PHE A 3 1.98 29.76 15.05
N ILE A 4 2.07 30.31 16.24
CA ILE A 4 2.44 29.54 17.45
C ILE A 4 1.36 28.51 17.81
N THR A 5 0.11 28.81 17.52
CA THR A 5 -1.03 27.90 17.78
C THR A 5 -1.18 26.82 16.71
N GLU A 6 -0.61 27.00 15.52
CA GLU A 6 -0.66 26.05 14.41
C GLU A 6 0.44 24.98 14.48
N VAL A 7 1.56 25.28 15.17
CA VAL A 7 2.73 24.37 15.27
C VAL A 7 2.34 22.96 15.73
N PRO A 8 1.54 22.75 16.79
CA PRO A 8 1.14 21.40 17.21
C PRO A 8 0.40 20.62 16.13
N GLY A 9 -0.46 21.28 15.35
CA GLY A 9 -1.19 20.66 14.23
C GLY A 9 -0.28 20.21 13.09
N LEU A 10 0.73 21.02 12.76
CA LEU A 10 1.74 20.68 11.75
C LEU A 10 2.56 19.45 12.16
N TYR A 11 2.95 19.37 13.43
CA TYR A 11 3.69 18.21 13.95
C TYR A 11 2.83 16.94 13.96
N ALA A 12 1.56 17.03 14.37
CA ALA A 12 0.65 15.89 14.32
C ALA A 12 0.47 15.35 12.89
N THR A 13 0.35 16.25 11.92
CA THR A 13 0.29 15.89 10.49
C THR A 13 1.59 15.23 10.01
N SER A 14 2.74 15.77 10.44
CA SER A 14 4.05 15.21 10.12
C SER A 14 4.25 13.80 10.70
N ALA A 15 3.81 13.56 11.94
CA ALA A 15 3.85 12.24 12.55
C ALA A 15 3.05 11.21 11.74
N LYS A 16 1.80 11.54 11.35
CA LYS A 16 0.98 10.66 10.50
C LYS A 16 1.63 10.36 9.14
N ARG A 17 2.24 11.37 8.50
CA ARG A 17 2.98 11.17 7.25
C ARG A 17 4.19 10.25 7.43
N THR A 18 4.87 10.33 8.57
CA THR A 18 6.01 9.47 8.89
C THR A 18 5.57 8.02 9.03
N ILE A 19 4.47 7.75 9.75
CA ILE A 19 3.89 6.41 9.88
C ILE A 19 3.52 5.86 8.51
N ASN A 20 2.77 6.64 7.71
CA ASN A 20 2.38 6.25 6.35
C ASN A 20 3.59 5.88 5.48
N LYS A 21 4.63 6.73 5.48
CA LYS A 21 5.88 6.46 4.76
C LYS A 21 6.56 5.17 5.22
N GLN A 22 6.55 4.87 6.52
CA GLN A 22 7.16 3.66 7.06
C GLN A 22 6.37 2.40 6.67
N VAL A 23 5.03 2.46 6.60
CA VAL A 23 4.20 1.36 6.08
C VAL A 23 4.62 1.01 4.66
N TYR A 24 4.68 2.00 3.75
CA TYR A 24 5.10 1.76 2.37
C TYR A 24 6.57 1.36 2.24
N LYS A 25 7.43 1.81 3.17
CA LYS A 25 8.82 1.39 3.21
C LYS A 25 8.97 -0.11 3.44
N ILE A 26 8.18 -0.71 4.31
CA ILE A 26 8.15 -2.18 4.52
C ILE A 26 7.76 -2.91 3.24
N LEU A 27 6.79 -2.41 2.48
CA LEU A 27 6.37 -3.01 1.22
C LEU A 27 7.47 -2.97 0.14
N ILE A 28 8.30 -1.94 0.16
CA ILE A 28 9.44 -1.79 -0.77
C ILE A 28 10.63 -2.61 -0.31
N ASP A 29 11.00 -2.50 0.96
CA ASP A 29 12.16 -3.19 1.57
C ASP A 29 12.00 -4.73 1.58
N ASN A 30 10.76 -5.20 1.55
CA ASN A 30 10.44 -6.63 1.47
C ASN A 30 11.14 -7.47 2.55
N PRO A 31 10.93 -7.19 3.85
CA PRO A 31 11.61 -7.89 4.93
C PRO A 31 11.20 -9.36 5.01
N ALA A 32 12.06 -10.17 5.61
CA ALA A 32 11.70 -11.52 6.01
C ALA A 32 10.61 -11.48 7.10
N ILE A 33 9.67 -12.41 7.02
CA ILE A 33 8.56 -12.54 7.96
C ILE A 33 8.77 -13.76 8.87
N PHE A 34 7.73 -14.18 9.58
CA PHE A 34 7.79 -15.22 10.63
C PHE A 34 8.34 -16.59 10.18
N ASP A 35 8.27 -16.91 8.89
CA ASP A 35 8.78 -18.16 8.30
C ASP A 35 10.22 -18.04 7.76
N GLY A 36 10.84 -16.88 7.91
CA GLY A 36 12.20 -16.58 7.43
C GLY A 36 12.30 -16.28 5.95
N VAL A 37 11.17 -16.27 5.22
CA VAL A 37 11.09 -15.90 3.79
C VAL A 37 10.67 -14.43 3.67
N SER A 38 11.08 -13.76 2.61
CA SER A 38 10.66 -12.37 2.36
C SER A 38 9.16 -12.26 2.16
N LEU A 39 8.55 -11.16 2.62
CA LEU A 39 7.10 -10.90 2.51
C LEU A 39 6.56 -11.18 1.10
N PHE A 40 7.25 -10.71 0.07
CA PHE A 40 6.94 -11.02 -1.33
C PHE A 40 7.99 -11.98 -1.88
N ASP A 41 7.57 -13.19 -2.11
CA ASP A 41 8.41 -14.24 -2.66
C ASP A 41 7.57 -15.20 -3.52
N ASN A 42 8.24 -15.94 -4.40
CA ASN A 42 7.60 -16.97 -5.20
C ASN A 42 7.03 -18.12 -4.35
N ALA A 43 7.69 -18.44 -3.23
CA ALA A 43 7.21 -19.45 -2.28
C ALA A 43 5.85 -19.05 -1.65
N HIS A 44 5.61 -17.77 -1.48
CA HIS A 44 4.35 -17.22 -0.98
C HIS A 44 3.26 -17.06 -2.06
N ASN A 45 3.58 -17.33 -3.31
CA ASN A 45 2.68 -17.13 -4.45
C ASN A 45 2.02 -15.74 -4.50
N ASN A 46 2.70 -14.70 -4.01
CA ASN A 46 2.22 -13.32 -3.93
C ASN A 46 3.08 -12.31 -4.71
N LEU A 47 4.09 -12.80 -5.45
CA LEU A 47 4.97 -11.99 -6.28
C LEU A 47 4.70 -12.26 -7.77
N ILE A 48 4.61 -11.22 -8.57
CA ILE A 48 4.63 -11.30 -10.04
C ILE A 48 6.09 -11.31 -10.47
N ALA A 49 6.51 -12.35 -11.20
CA ALA A 49 7.92 -12.56 -11.55
C ALA A 49 8.50 -11.44 -12.44
N SER A 50 7.70 -10.92 -13.38
CA SER A 50 8.13 -9.84 -14.29
C SER A 50 7.41 -8.56 -13.96
N GLY A 51 8.18 -7.50 -13.62
CA GLY A 51 7.63 -6.18 -13.40
C GLY A 51 6.98 -5.63 -14.67
N ALA A 52 5.78 -5.08 -14.53
CA ALA A 52 5.04 -4.49 -15.62
C ALA A 52 4.18 -3.31 -15.16
N ALA A 53 3.95 -2.38 -16.07
CA ALA A 53 2.98 -1.32 -15.86
C ALA A 53 1.56 -1.91 -15.71
N PRO A 54 0.62 -1.22 -15.04
CA PRO A 54 -0.76 -1.65 -14.96
C PRO A 54 -1.39 -1.86 -16.34
N SER A 55 -1.96 -3.04 -16.54
CA SER A 55 -2.76 -3.45 -17.69
C SER A 55 -3.85 -4.40 -17.22
N ILE A 56 -4.78 -4.75 -18.10
CA ILE A 56 -5.85 -5.70 -17.79
C ILE A 56 -5.24 -7.04 -17.37
N ASP A 57 -4.28 -7.55 -18.14
CA ASP A 57 -3.65 -8.85 -17.89
C ASP A 57 -2.83 -8.85 -16.60
N THR A 58 -2.05 -7.77 -16.34
CA THR A 58 -1.20 -7.69 -15.16
C THR A 58 -2.03 -7.51 -13.88
N LEU A 59 -3.14 -6.76 -13.94
CA LEU A 59 -4.06 -6.63 -12.82
C LEU A 59 -4.79 -7.95 -12.54
N GLN A 60 -5.26 -8.63 -13.58
CA GLN A 60 -5.89 -9.95 -13.44
C GLN A 60 -4.92 -10.96 -12.83
N ALA A 61 -3.66 -11.01 -13.29
CA ALA A 61 -2.63 -11.89 -12.74
C ALA A 61 -2.39 -11.60 -11.24
N ALA A 62 -2.31 -10.33 -10.84
CA ALA A 62 -2.12 -9.97 -9.44
C ALA A 62 -3.34 -10.33 -8.57
N MET A 63 -4.57 -10.18 -9.08
CA MET A 63 -5.78 -10.60 -8.39
C MET A 63 -5.85 -12.12 -8.22
N LEU A 64 -5.44 -12.89 -9.24
CA LEU A 64 -5.40 -14.35 -9.17
C LEU A 64 -4.40 -14.84 -8.11
N LYS A 65 -3.31 -14.12 -7.88
CA LYS A 65 -2.36 -14.43 -6.79
C LYS A 65 -3.04 -14.41 -5.41
N LEU A 66 -3.97 -13.49 -5.16
CA LEU A 66 -4.74 -13.43 -3.92
C LEU A 66 -5.83 -14.52 -3.84
N LEU A 67 -6.54 -14.74 -4.94
CA LEU A 67 -7.61 -15.74 -4.99
C LEU A 67 -7.10 -17.18 -4.84
N HIS A 68 -5.84 -17.44 -5.24
CA HIS A 68 -5.20 -18.75 -5.13
C HIS A 68 -4.42 -18.94 -3.82
N GLN A 69 -4.59 -18.05 -2.84
CA GLN A 69 -3.97 -18.25 -1.53
C GLN A 69 -4.63 -19.40 -0.77
N THR A 70 -3.79 -20.16 -0.08
CA THR A 70 -4.21 -21.30 0.74
C THR A 70 -3.79 -21.12 2.19
N ASP A 71 -4.47 -21.82 3.07
CA ASP A 71 -4.08 -21.97 4.45
C ASP A 71 -2.88 -22.94 4.61
N PRO A 72 -2.32 -23.14 5.83
CA PRO A 72 -1.25 -24.07 6.06
C PRO A 72 -1.59 -25.55 5.79
N PHE A 73 -2.87 -25.87 5.67
CA PHE A 73 -3.37 -27.22 5.40
C PHE A 73 -3.63 -27.47 3.90
N GLY A 74 -3.51 -26.41 3.07
CA GLY A 74 -3.73 -26.46 1.63
C GLY A 74 -5.16 -26.11 1.19
N ASP A 75 -6.03 -25.74 2.12
CA ASP A 75 -7.40 -25.31 1.81
C ASP A 75 -7.40 -23.87 1.27
N SER A 76 -8.28 -23.62 0.28
CA SER A 76 -8.41 -22.29 -0.33
C SER A 76 -9.09 -21.31 0.61
N ILE A 77 -8.43 -20.17 0.90
CA ILE A 77 -9.00 -19.09 1.71
C ILE A 77 -9.68 -17.99 0.88
N MET A 78 -9.51 -18.00 -0.46
CA MET A 78 -10.12 -17.06 -1.42
C MET A 78 -10.10 -15.61 -0.94
N VAL A 79 -8.91 -15.04 -0.80
CA VAL A 79 -8.78 -13.63 -0.40
C VAL A 79 -9.31 -12.72 -1.50
N GLU A 80 -10.45 -12.09 -1.29
CA GLU A 80 -11.05 -11.17 -2.27
C GLU A 80 -10.22 -9.89 -2.39
N PRO A 81 -9.78 -9.52 -3.63
CA PRO A 81 -9.12 -8.25 -3.88
C PRO A 81 -10.04 -7.07 -3.57
N LYS A 82 -9.53 -6.07 -2.84
CA LYS A 82 -10.30 -4.90 -2.44
C LYS A 82 -9.59 -3.58 -2.75
N TYR A 83 -8.27 -3.54 -2.60
CA TYR A 83 -7.48 -2.34 -2.81
C TYR A 83 -6.43 -2.56 -3.88
N VAL A 84 -6.24 -1.55 -4.72
CA VAL A 84 -5.12 -1.49 -5.67
C VAL A 84 -4.31 -0.26 -5.33
N ILE A 85 -3.09 -0.47 -4.84
CA ILE A 85 -2.19 0.59 -4.41
C ILE A 85 -1.18 0.83 -5.52
N VAL A 86 -1.21 2.02 -6.09
CA VAL A 86 -0.38 2.40 -7.23
C VAL A 86 0.45 3.66 -6.93
N PRO A 87 1.65 3.80 -7.52
CA PRO A 87 2.38 5.05 -7.47
C PRO A 87 1.66 6.15 -8.26
N VAL A 88 1.97 7.39 -7.92
CA VAL A 88 1.51 8.56 -8.69
C VAL A 88 2.00 8.45 -10.13
N GLY A 89 1.05 8.57 -11.07
CA GLY A 89 1.26 8.38 -12.50
C GLY A 89 0.53 7.16 -13.06
N TYR A 90 0.15 6.19 -12.22
CA TYR A 90 -0.63 5.03 -12.66
C TYR A 90 -2.13 5.10 -12.30
N GLY A 91 -2.56 6.06 -11.48
CA GLY A 91 -3.93 6.18 -11.03
C GLY A 91 -4.92 6.34 -12.19
N PHE A 92 -4.65 7.25 -13.13
CA PHE A 92 -5.50 7.43 -14.32
C PHE A 92 -5.58 6.18 -15.19
N LYS A 93 -4.45 5.51 -15.40
CA LYS A 93 -4.39 4.28 -16.18
C LYS A 93 -5.17 3.15 -15.52
N MET A 94 -5.07 3.04 -14.20
CA MET A 94 -5.81 2.04 -13.43
C MET A 94 -7.32 2.31 -13.47
N SER A 95 -7.74 3.55 -13.30
CA SER A 95 -9.14 3.95 -13.45
C SER A 95 -9.67 3.64 -14.85
N GLN A 96 -8.90 3.96 -15.89
CA GLN A 96 -9.26 3.62 -17.27
C GLN A 96 -9.46 2.11 -17.46
N ILE A 97 -8.58 1.28 -16.92
CA ILE A 97 -8.68 -0.19 -17.01
C ILE A 97 -9.98 -0.69 -16.37
N LEU A 98 -10.36 -0.14 -15.22
CA LEU A 98 -11.55 -0.57 -14.48
C LEU A 98 -12.87 -0.02 -15.07
N GLU A 99 -12.84 1.18 -15.65
CA GLU A 99 -14.04 1.84 -16.18
C GLU A 99 -14.34 1.51 -17.65
N THR A 100 -13.37 1.01 -18.39
CA THR A 100 -13.56 0.61 -19.79
C THR A 100 -14.36 -0.69 -19.87
N ALA A 101 -15.55 -0.61 -20.48
CA ALA A 101 -16.46 -1.76 -20.62
C ALA A 101 -16.06 -2.72 -21.74
N MET A 102 -15.46 -2.18 -22.81
CA MET A 102 -15.04 -2.94 -23.99
C MET A 102 -13.58 -2.69 -24.32
N ILE A 103 -12.90 -3.73 -24.81
CA ILE A 103 -11.49 -3.68 -25.19
C ILE A 103 -11.39 -3.96 -26.69
N ASP A 104 -10.60 -3.14 -27.38
CA ASP A 104 -10.27 -3.40 -28.77
C ASP A 104 -9.28 -4.57 -28.89
N VAL A 105 -9.68 -5.56 -29.67
CA VAL A 105 -8.77 -6.69 -29.99
C VAL A 105 -7.97 -6.31 -31.22
N THR A 106 -6.67 -6.15 -31.04
CA THR A 106 -5.75 -5.75 -32.09
C THR A 106 -5.82 -6.71 -33.29
N GLY A 107 -6.14 -6.17 -34.47
CA GLY A 107 -6.10 -6.88 -35.76
C GLY A 107 -7.40 -7.47 -36.26
N ILE A 108 -8.50 -7.44 -35.53
CA ILE A 108 -9.76 -8.07 -35.94
C ILE A 108 -10.93 -7.07 -36.07
N GLY A 109 -10.75 -5.80 -35.68
CA GLY A 109 -11.83 -4.81 -35.69
C GLY A 109 -13.03 -5.19 -34.83
N SER A 110 -12.85 -6.11 -33.90
CA SER A 110 -13.86 -6.55 -32.96
C SER A 110 -13.57 -6.12 -31.53
N HIS A 111 -14.61 -5.75 -30.81
CA HIS A 111 -14.53 -5.39 -29.41
C HIS A 111 -14.86 -6.62 -28.56
N THR A 112 -14.13 -6.81 -27.47
CA THR A 112 -14.43 -7.85 -26.47
C THR A 112 -14.76 -7.21 -25.13
N ALA A 113 -15.57 -7.90 -24.32
CA ALA A 113 -15.92 -7.41 -22.99
C ALA A 113 -14.71 -7.40 -22.06
N ASN A 114 -14.56 -6.32 -21.30
CA ASN A 114 -13.54 -6.24 -20.26
C ASN A 114 -14.00 -6.99 -19.02
N ALA A 115 -13.36 -8.12 -18.70
CA ALA A 115 -13.68 -8.92 -17.52
C ALA A 115 -13.48 -8.15 -16.20
N LEU A 116 -12.58 -7.15 -16.17
CA LEU A 116 -12.33 -6.34 -14.96
C LEU A 116 -13.40 -5.27 -14.72
N TYR A 117 -14.26 -4.96 -15.71
CA TYR A 117 -15.31 -3.97 -15.57
C TYR A 117 -16.28 -4.29 -14.41
N GLN A 118 -16.52 -5.58 -14.13
CA GLN A 118 -17.34 -6.01 -12.99
C GLN A 118 -16.72 -5.65 -11.62
N TYR A 119 -15.42 -5.42 -11.56
CA TYR A 119 -14.70 -5.08 -10.33
C TYR A 119 -14.60 -3.59 -10.06
N ARG A 120 -15.08 -2.69 -10.97
CA ARG A 120 -14.99 -1.23 -10.83
C ARG A 120 -15.56 -0.68 -9.52
N ASN A 121 -16.61 -1.32 -9.00
CA ASN A 121 -17.24 -0.92 -7.73
C ASN A 121 -16.73 -1.72 -6.52
N LYS A 122 -15.89 -2.75 -6.74
CA LYS A 122 -15.33 -3.60 -5.69
C LYS A 122 -13.90 -3.21 -5.35
N LEU A 123 -13.12 -2.79 -6.34
CA LEU A 123 -11.73 -2.39 -6.18
C LEU A 123 -11.65 -0.88 -5.92
N GLN A 124 -10.97 -0.53 -4.85
CA GLN A 124 -10.61 0.86 -4.54
C GLN A 124 -9.18 1.12 -4.98
N VAL A 125 -8.99 2.05 -5.90
CA VAL A 125 -7.67 2.50 -6.33
C VAL A 125 -7.16 3.54 -5.34
N ILE A 126 -5.97 3.30 -4.80
CA ILE A 126 -5.26 4.21 -3.88
C ILE A 126 -3.97 4.64 -4.58
N GLU A 127 -3.87 5.91 -4.88
CA GLU A 127 -2.67 6.51 -5.46
C GLU A 127 -1.78 7.07 -4.34
N GLU A 128 -0.52 6.61 -4.26
CA GLU A 128 0.37 6.92 -3.15
C GLU A 128 1.73 7.42 -3.61
N GLY A 129 2.00 8.69 -3.32
CA GLY A 129 3.26 9.34 -3.70
C GLY A 129 4.48 8.85 -2.92
N ALA A 130 4.30 8.25 -1.74
CA ALA A 130 5.41 7.69 -0.98
C ALA A 130 6.13 6.58 -1.74
N LEU A 131 5.43 5.82 -2.59
CA LEU A 131 6.02 4.77 -3.43
C LEU A 131 7.03 5.34 -4.42
N ASN A 132 6.70 6.47 -5.07
CA ASN A 132 7.61 7.15 -6.00
C ASN A 132 8.90 7.62 -5.32
N VAL A 133 8.75 8.21 -4.12
CA VAL A 133 9.91 8.73 -3.35
C VAL A 133 10.79 7.60 -2.83
N LEU A 134 10.18 6.51 -2.32
CA LEU A 134 10.90 5.39 -1.72
C LEU A 134 11.60 4.49 -2.75
N ALA A 135 11.01 4.32 -3.94
CA ALA A 135 11.65 3.57 -5.03
C ALA A 135 12.89 4.28 -5.58
N GLY A 136 12.93 5.61 -5.49
CA GLY A 136 14.02 6.44 -6.02
C GLY A 136 13.89 6.73 -7.52
N SER A 137 14.55 7.78 -7.96
CA SER A 137 14.51 8.22 -9.36
C SER A 137 15.14 7.20 -10.30
N GLY A 138 14.48 6.93 -11.42
CA GLY A 138 14.97 6.02 -12.46
C GLY A 138 14.79 4.52 -12.18
N ASN A 139 14.26 4.16 -11.02
CA ASN A 139 13.97 2.77 -10.67
C ASN A 139 12.53 2.37 -11.03
N ALA A 140 12.31 1.07 -11.16
CA ALA A 140 10.97 0.52 -11.27
C ALA A 140 10.19 0.75 -9.97
N ILE A 141 8.96 1.22 -10.09
CA ILE A 141 8.11 1.53 -8.95
C ILE A 141 7.06 0.44 -8.82
N PRO A 142 7.07 -0.33 -7.72
CA PRO A 142 6.12 -1.41 -7.53
C PRO A 142 4.71 -0.89 -7.27
N TRP A 143 3.73 -1.73 -7.62
CA TRP A 143 2.34 -1.54 -7.26
C TRP A 143 1.79 -2.83 -6.66
N PHE A 144 0.70 -2.73 -5.91
CA PHE A 144 0.21 -3.80 -5.08
C PHE A 144 -1.30 -3.98 -5.24
N VAL A 145 -1.75 -5.23 -5.07
CA VAL A 145 -3.16 -5.54 -4.88
C VAL A 145 -3.32 -6.13 -3.48
N ALA A 146 -4.20 -5.57 -2.70
CA ALA A 146 -4.46 -6.02 -1.35
C ALA A 146 -5.91 -6.50 -1.19
N GLY A 147 -6.09 -7.55 -0.42
CA GLY A 147 -7.38 -8.11 -0.08
C GLY A 147 -8.08 -7.39 1.06
N ASP A 148 -9.29 -7.85 1.37
CA ASP A 148 -10.02 -7.37 2.54
C ASP A 148 -9.34 -7.91 3.82
N GLN A 149 -9.10 -7.02 4.79
CA GLN A 149 -8.48 -7.34 6.08
C GLN A 149 -9.21 -8.43 6.89
N ARG A 150 -10.47 -8.70 6.56
CA ARG A 150 -11.25 -9.77 7.21
C ARG A 150 -10.72 -11.16 6.90
N TYR A 151 -10.07 -11.35 5.75
CA TYR A 151 -9.55 -12.64 5.32
C TYR A 151 -8.07 -12.81 5.67
N ALA A 152 -7.26 -11.76 5.47
CA ALA A 152 -5.85 -11.81 5.79
C ALA A 152 -5.31 -10.42 6.14
N LYS A 153 -4.59 -10.31 7.25
CA LYS A 153 -3.95 -9.07 7.72
C LYS A 153 -2.47 -9.12 7.36
N SER A 154 -2.06 -8.36 6.35
CA SER A 154 -0.66 -8.40 5.87
C SER A 154 0.27 -7.50 6.67
N LEU A 155 -0.19 -6.32 7.02
CA LEU A 155 0.57 -5.34 7.79
C LEU A 155 -0.19 -4.96 9.05
N GLN A 156 0.53 -4.75 10.12
CA GLN A 156 -0.03 -4.27 11.37
C GLN A 156 0.77 -3.08 11.87
N VAL A 157 0.05 -2.05 12.30
CA VAL A 157 0.60 -0.88 12.99
C VAL A 157 0.09 -0.92 14.41
N ASP A 158 1.00 -0.99 15.37
CA ASP A 158 0.69 -1.01 16.78
C ASP A 158 1.17 0.29 17.45
N TYR A 159 0.39 0.79 18.38
CA TYR A 159 0.69 1.99 19.13
C TYR A 159 0.88 1.65 20.61
N LEU A 160 1.91 2.22 21.22
CA LEU A 160 2.17 2.02 22.64
C LEU A 160 0.96 2.49 23.48
N ASN A 161 0.46 1.60 24.33
CA ASN A 161 -0.76 1.81 25.14
C ASN A 161 -2.01 2.16 24.32
N GLY A 162 -2.05 1.83 23.02
CA GLY A 162 -3.18 2.16 22.13
C GLY A 162 -3.31 3.65 21.80
N GLN A 163 -2.26 4.43 22.01
CA GLN A 163 -2.29 5.87 21.79
C GLN A 163 -1.95 6.21 20.33
N GLU A 164 -2.97 6.38 19.50
CA GLU A 164 -2.83 6.68 18.06
C GLU A 164 -2.52 8.16 17.76
N THR A 165 -2.69 9.03 18.72
CA THR A 165 -2.46 10.48 18.57
C THR A 165 -1.20 10.90 19.30
N PRO A 166 -0.37 11.80 18.71
CA PRO A 166 0.80 12.31 19.39
C PRO A 166 0.44 13.01 20.69
N THR A 167 1.21 12.75 21.74
CA THR A 167 1.13 13.53 22.98
C THR A 167 1.88 14.84 22.77
N ILE A 168 1.23 15.95 23.11
CA ILE A 168 1.79 17.29 22.99
C ILE A 168 1.88 17.89 24.40
N ARG A 169 3.08 18.28 24.77
CA ARG A 169 3.36 18.95 26.05
C ARG A 169 3.97 20.31 25.78
N ARG A 170 3.43 21.32 26.44
CA ARG A 170 4.02 22.65 26.50
C ARG A 170 4.82 22.77 27.78
N SER A 171 6.07 23.18 27.71
CA SER A 171 6.93 23.50 28.84
C SER A 171 7.54 24.90 28.72
N GLU A 172 7.76 25.55 29.84
CA GLU A 172 8.46 26.83 29.90
C GLU A 172 9.94 26.58 30.20
N VAL A 173 10.83 27.31 29.50
CA VAL A 173 12.27 27.20 29.72
C VAL A 173 12.68 28.09 30.89
N PRO A 174 13.20 27.55 32.01
CA PRO A 174 13.65 28.35 33.13
C PRO A 174 14.72 29.37 32.69
N GLY A 175 14.51 30.64 33.10
CA GLY A 175 15.47 31.72 32.80
C GLY A 175 15.43 32.31 31.40
N ARG A 176 14.47 31.93 30.56
CA ARG A 176 14.23 32.51 29.22
C ARG A 176 12.75 32.80 29.02
N LEU A 177 12.47 33.93 28.35
CA LEU A 177 11.11 34.21 27.85
C LEU A 177 10.84 33.33 26.65
N GLY A 178 9.95 32.34 26.80
CA GLY A 178 9.56 31.43 25.73
C GLY A 178 9.01 30.12 26.26
N PHE A 179 8.49 29.31 25.37
CA PHE A 179 8.03 27.96 25.67
C PHE A 179 8.48 26.99 24.59
N VAL A 180 8.57 25.71 24.98
CA VAL A 180 8.93 24.60 24.13
C VAL A 180 7.74 23.68 24.00
N TRP A 181 7.52 23.17 22.80
CA TRP A 181 6.57 22.12 22.53
C TRP A 181 7.32 20.80 22.39
N ASP A 182 7.03 19.86 23.29
CA ASP A 182 7.50 18.49 23.20
C ASP A 182 6.41 17.65 22.58
N ILE A 183 6.73 16.88 21.55
CA ILE A 183 5.78 16.03 20.86
C ILE A 183 6.40 14.65 20.70
N TRP A 184 5.68 13.62 21.13
CA TRP A 184 6.13 12.24 20.99
C TRP A 184 4.96 11.32 20.65
N LEU A 185 5.28 10.27 19.92
CA LEU A 185 4.39 9.18 19.55
C LEU A 185 5.23 7.92 19.37
N ASP A 186 4.84 6.84 20.04
CA ASP A 186 5.51 5.55 19.96
C ASP A 186 4.65 4.58 19.17
N TRP A 187 5.21 4.01 18.11
CA TRP A 187 4.54 3.02 17.26
C TRP A 187 5.52 1.97 16.76
N GLY A 188 5.00 0.80 16.41
CA GLY A 188 5.70 -0.26 15.70
C GLY A 188 4.93 -0.67 14.46
N ILE A 189 5.63 -1.08 13.42
CA ILE A 189 5.02 -1.58 12.19
C ILE A 189 5.68 -2.90 11.83
N THR A 190 4.87 -3.91 11.54
CA THR A 190 5.36 -5.23 11.14
C THR A 190 4.53 -5.84 10.00
N ALA A 191 5.18 -6.69 9.21
CA ALA A 191 4.50 -7.57 8.28
C ALA A 191 4.10 -8.85 9.04
N VAL A 192 2.81 -9.15 9.04
CA VAL A 192 2.21 -10.25 9.82
C VAL A 192 1.96 -11.47 8.94
N ASP A 193 1.36 -11.27 7.77
CA ASP A 193 0.99 -12.35 6.85
C ASP A 193 1.22 -11.92 5.40
N PHE A 194 1.62 -12.84 4.57
CA PHE A 194 1.87 -12.64 3.15
C PHE A 194 0.61 -12.82 2.28
N ARG A 195 -0.43 -13.51 2.78
CA ARG A 195 -1.59 -13.95 1.99
C ARG A 195 -2.51 -12.82 1.56
N GLY A 196 -2.51 -11.71 2.28
CA GLY A 196 -3.43 -10.59 2.04
C GLY A 196 -2.94 -9.57 1.02
N ILE A 197 -1.73 -9.71 0.45
CA ILE A 197 -1.17 -8.72 -0.46
C ILE A 197 -0.31 -9.37 -1.55
N ALA A 198 -0.46 -8.91 -2.79
CA ALA A 198 0.34 -9.31 -3.94
C ALA A 198 1.10 -8.11 -4.50
N LYS A 199 2.35 -8.33 -4.93
CA LYS A 199 3.26 -7.32 -5.48
C LYS A 199 3.52 -7.55 -6.97
N ASN A 200 3.39 -6.50 -7.76
CA ASN A 200 4.02 -6.40 -9.07
C ASN A 200 5.22 -5.44 -8.94
N PRO A 201 6.43 -5.85 -9.36
CA PRO A 201 7.61 -4.98 -9.29
C PRO A 201 7.50 -3.69 -10.09
N GLY A 202 6.53 -3.58 -11.00
CA GLY A 202 6.28 -2.39 -11.80
C GLY A 202 7.34 -2.13 -12.88
N THR A 203 7.33 -0.91 -13.38
CA THR A 203 8.32 -0.38 -14.32
C THR A 203 8.69 1.03 -13.92
N THR A 204 9.72 1.58 -14.55
CA THR A 204 10.06 3.01 -14.46
C THR A 204 8.92 3.85 -15.04
N ILE A 205 8.54 4.92 -14.34
CA ILE A 205 7.51 5.89 -14.75
C ILE A 205 8.20 7.16 -15.25
#